data_abeb8530fb48c92d1afbdcd0759b555c
#
_entry.id   abeb8530fb48c92d1afbdcd0759b555c
#
_cell.length_a   1.000
_cell.length_b   1.000
_cell.length_c   1.000
_cell.angle_alpha   90.00
_cell.angle_beta   90.00
_cell.angle_gamma   90.00
#
_symmetry.space_group_name_H-M   'P 1'
#
loop_
_entity.id
_entity.type
_entity.pdbx_description
1 polymer ?
#
loop_
_entity_poly.entity_id
_entity_poly.type
_entity_poly.pdbx_seq_one_letter_code
_entity_poly.pdbx_strand_id
1 'polypeptide(L)'
;MNEWIQQYVKGYGICQQNKTNTHPMKPSLYPITLKSGARPFKTIAMDWIMKLLQSMGYNSILTITNHDCLKAMLCYSYKEAMGTEELAKLYFANVFPHYGISNKIISDRDPQLTSQIAKLSCREANIEQSISTAYHPQTDGQSE
;
A
#
# COMPACT_ATOMS: atom_id res chain seq x y z
N MET A 1 3.76 -11.97 40.70
CA MET A 1 2.96 -13.18 40.42
C MET A 1 3.89 -14.37 40.60
N ASN A 2 3.43 -15.41 41.34
CA ASN A 2 4.32 -16.50 41.71
C ASN A 2 4.66 -17.35 40.47
N GLU A 3 5.90 -17.78 40.30
CA GLU A 3 6.37 -18.56 39.13
C GLU A 3 5.55 -19.81 38.90
N TRP A 4 5.06 -20.46 39.98
CA TRP A 4 4.19 -21.60 39.90
C TRP A 4 2.86 -21.30 39.18
N ILE A 5 2.25 -20.13 39.42
CA ILE A 5 1.02 -19.69 38.72
C ILE A 5 1.30 -19.48 37.24
N GLN A 6 2.45 -18.92 36.88
CA GLN A 6 2.82 -18.73 35.49
C GLN A 6 3.01 -20.07 34.75
N GLN A 7 3.67 -21.04 35.40
CA GLN A 7 3.83 -22.38 34.83
C GLN A 7 2.49 -23.11 34.66
N TYR A 8 1.62 -23.01 35.65
CA TYR A 8 0.27 -23.60 35.57
C TYR A 8 -0.51 -23.00 34.38
N VAL A 9 -0.57 -21.68 34.24
CA VAL A 9 -1.29 -21.01 33.15
C VAL A 9 -0.69 -21.35 31.78
N LYS A 10 0.64 -21.48 31.69
CA LYS A 10 1.31 -21.90 30.43
C LYS A 10 1.00 -23.35 30.05
N GLY A 11 0.79 -24.23 31.02
CA GLY A 11 0.47 -25.64 30.78
C GLY A 11 -1.03 -25.92 30.60
N TYR A 12 -1.91 -24.97 30.90
CA TYR A 12 -3.35 -25.20 30.86
C TYR A 12 -3.89 -25.10 29.45
N GLY A 13 -4.30 -26.24 28.86
CA GLY A 13 -4.68 -26.37 27.45
C GLY A 13 -5.77 -25.41 26.99
N ILE A 14 -6.82 -25.20 27.81
CA ILE A 14 -7.93 -24.28 27.49
C ILE A 14 -7.44 -22.83 27.41
N CYS A 15 -6.52 -22.43 28.30
CA CYS A 15 -5.94 -21.10 28.25
C CYS A 15 -5.08 -20.92 27.00
N GLN A 16 -4.36 -21.95 26.57
CA GLN A 16 -3.52 -21.87 25.37
C GLN A 16 -4.34 -21.83 24.07
N GLN A 17 -5.48 -22.50 24.03
CA GLN A 17 -6.36 -22.48 22.85
C GLN A 17 -7.13 -21.15 22.70
N ASN A 18 -7.57 -20.56 23.82
CA ASN A 18 -8.43 -19.38 23.79
C ASN A 18 -7.67 -18.06 23.99
N LYS A 19 -6.41 -18.12 24.44
CA LYS A 19 -5.62 -16.92 24.69
C LYS A 19 -4.97 -16.45 23.41
N THR A 20 -5.42 -15.30 22.93
CA THR A 20 -4.73 -14.60 21.82
C THR A 20 -3.29 -14.35 22.23
N ASN A 21 -2.34 -14.72 21.39
CA ASN A 21 -0.93 -14.46 21.64
C ASN A 21 -0.69 -12.93 21.63
N THR A 22 -0.58 -12.34 22.82
CA THR A 22 -0.37 -10.89 22.99
C THR A 22 1.02 -10.43 22.58
N HIS A 23 1.94 -11.38 22.39
CA HIS A 23 3.30 -11.10 21.89
C HIS A 23 3.60 -12.02 20.71
N PRO A 24 2.91 -11.86 19.55
CA PRO A 24 3.31 -12.58 18.36
C PRO A 24 4.76 -12.22 18.02
N MET A 25 5.55 -13.17 17.53
CA MET A 25 6.85 -12.87 16.95
C MET A 25 6.61 -11.82 15.86
N LYS A 26 6.97 -10.58 16.15
CA LYS A 26 6.90 -9.51 15.15
C LYS A 26 8.07 -9.73 14.19
N PRO A 27 7.82 -9.87 12.90
CA PRO A 27 8.90 -9.88 11.92
C PRO A 27 9.69 -8.58 12.03
N SER A 28 10.98 -8.64 11.72
CA SER A 28 11.84 -7.46 11.71
C SER A 28 11.30 -6.43 10.71
N LEU A 29 11.19 -5.19 11.15
CA LEU A 29 10.81 -4.08 10.31
C LEU A 29 11.98 -3.69 9.41
N TYR A 30 11.76 -3.75 8.11
CA TYR A 30 12.69 -3.21 7.13
C TYR A 30 12.09 -1.93 6.54
N PRO A 31 12.48 -0.75 7.06
CA PRO A 31 11.95 0.51 6.51
C PRO A 31 12.41 0.67 5.07
N ILE A 32 11.53 1.23 4.24
CA ILE A 32 11.89 1.66 2.89
C ILE A 32 12.78 2.89 3.05
N THR A 33 14.08 2.71 2.87
CA THR A 33 15.06 3.80 3.02
C THR A 33 14.99 4.73 1.81
N LEU A 34 14.99 6.03 2.09
CA LEU A 34 15.10 7.06 1.06
C LEU A 34 16.49 7.00 0.43
N LYS A 35 16.55 6.90 -0.88
CA LYS A 35 17.81 6.99 -1.63
C LYS A 35 18.24 8.45 -1.71
N SER A 36 19.54 8.69 -1.65
CA SER A 36 20.13 10.01 -1.93
C SER A 36 19.62 10.55 -3.28
N GLY A 37 19.18 11.81 -3.31
CA GLY A 37 18.61 12.44 -4.51
C GLY A 37 17.10 12.21 -4.66
N ALA A 38 16.38 12.09 -3.55
CA ALA A 38 14.92 12.05 -3.54
C ALA A 38 14.34 13.33 -4.18
N ARG A 39 13.43 13.15 -5.12
CA ARG A 39 12.63 14.23 -5.72
C ARG A 39 11.14 13.95 -5.47
N PRO A 40 10.27 14.99 -5.49
CA PRO A 40 8.85 14.79 -5.33
C PRO A 40 8.30 13.74 -6.30
N PHE A 41 7.44 12.84 -5.79
CA PHE A 41 6.77 11.78 -6.54
C PHE A 41 7.70 10.78 -7.28
N LYS A 42 8.96 10.67 -6.86
CA LYS A 42 9.86 9.64 -7.36
C LYS A 42 9.47 8.25 -6.87
N THR A 43 9.09 8.14 -5.61
CA THR A 43 8.42 6.97 -5.02
C THR A 43 7.02 7.38 -4.61
N ILE A 44 6.02 6.69 -5.10
CA ILE A 44 4.61 6.95 -4.82
C ILE A 44 3.97 5.74 -4.17
N ALA A 45 3.03 5.99 -3.26
CA ALA A 45 2.10 4.99 -2.77
C ALA A 45 0.74 5.25 -3.41
N MET A 46 0.10 4.20 -3.91
CA MET A 46 -1.25 4.24 -4.49
C MET A 46 -2.18 3.40 -3.66
N ASP A 47 -3.33 3.97 -3.33
CA ASP A 47 -4.39 3.31 -2.57
C ASP A 47 -5.77 3.74 -3.05
N TRP A 48 -6.79 2.92 -2.82
CA TRP A 48 -8.16 3.16 -3.25
C TRP A 48 -9.12 3.19 -2.08
N ILE A 49 -9.90 4.25 -2.01
CA ILE A 49 -11.07 4.32 -1.14
C ILE A 49 -12.28 3.92 -1.98
N MET A 50 -12.72 2.68 -1.80
CA MET A 50 -13.81 2.08 -2.59
C MET A 50 -15.16 2.12 -1.87
N LYS A 51 -16.23 1.77 -2.59
CA LYS A 51 -17.60 1.65 -2.06
C LYS A 51 -18.15 2.95 -1.47
N LEU A 52 -17.75 4.08 -2.01
CA LEU A 52 -18.34 5.37 -1.66
C LEU A 52 -19.72 5.54 -2.30
N LEU A 53 -20.52 6.43 -1.72
CA LEU A 53 -21.78 6.85 -2.34
C LEU A 53 -21.50 7.46 -3.71
N GLN A 54 -22.31 7.09 -4.70
CA GLN A 54 -22.13 7.57 -6.06
C GLN A 54 -22.35 9.09 -6.12
N SER A 55 -21.34 9.80 -6.63
CA SER A 55 -21.39 11.23 -6.86
C SER A 55 -20.85 11.54 -8.25
N MET A 56 -21.61 12.26 -9.08
CA MET A 56 -21.23 12.64 -10.45
C MET A 56 -20.77 11.44 -11.32
N GLY A 57 -21.27 10.23 -11.03
CA GLY A 57 -20.89 9.01 -11.75
C GLY A 57 -19.61 8.32 -11.24
N TYR A 58 -19.00 8.79 -10.16
CA TYR A 58 -17.86 8.18 -9.50
C TYR A 58 -18.28 7.58 -8.15
N ASN A 59 -17.67 6.48 -7.75
CA ASN A 59 -17.95 5.75 -6.51
C ASN A 59 -16.67 5.36 -5.74
N SER A 60 -15.53 5.87 -6.17
CA SER A 60 -14.23 5.58 -5.55
C SER A 60 -13.31 6.77 -5.67
N ILE A 61 -12.28 6.80 -4.84
CA ILE A 61 -11.20 7.79 -4.90
C ILE A 61 -9.88 7.03 -5.00
N LEU A 62 -9.08 7.42 -5.98
CA LEU A 62 -7.67 7.01 -6.06
C LEU A 62 -6.83 8.04 -5.32
N THR A 63 -6.05 7.61 -4.34
CA THR A 63 -5.08 8.43 -3.64
C THR A 63 -3.67 8.09 -4.13
N ILE A 64 -2.88 9.10 -4.43
CA ILE A 64 -1.48 8.97 -4.81
C ILE A 64 -0.66 9.80 -3.84
N THR A 65 0.07 9.14 -2.95
CA THR A 65 0.85 9.78 -1.90
C THR A 65 2.33 9.77 -2.25
N ASN A 66 2.99 10.91 -2.07
CA ASN A 66 4.44 10.97 -2.19
C ASN A 66 5.11 10.34 -0.98
N HIS A 67 5.87 9.28 -1.19
CA HIS A 67 6.54 8.54 -0.12
C HIS A 67 7.89 9.15 0.29
N ASP A 68 8.59 9.84 -0.61
CA ASP A 68 9.99 10.21 -0.38
C ASP A 68 10.16 11.42 0.56
N CYS A 69 9.89 12.62 0.07
CA CYS A 69 10.30 13.85 0.77
C CYS A 69 9.14 14.73 1.24
N LEU A 70 8.00 14.64 0.57
CA LEU A 70 6.81 15.41 0.90
C LEU A 70 5.69 14.43 1.20
N LYS A 71 4.99 14.58 2.28
CA LYS A 71 3.75 13.83 2.52
C LYS A 71 2.57 14.41 1.72
N ALA A 72 2.85 14.85 0.48
CA ALA A 72 1.83 15.40 -0.39
C ALA A 72 0.97 14.25 -0.95
N MET A 73 -0.32 14.46 -0.97
CA MET A 73 -1.31 13.52 -1.46
C MET A 73 -2.11 14.16 -2.60
N LEU A 74 -2.31 13.41 -3.67
CA LEU A 74 -3.17 13.73 -4.79
C LEU A 74 -4.38 12.80 -4.74
N CYS A 75 -5.59 13.36 -4.89
CA CYS A 75 -6.83 12.59 -4.88
C CYS A 75 -7.53 12.75 -6.22
N TYR A 76 -7.92 11.64 -6.82
CA TYR A 76 -8.63 11.61 -8.09
C TYR A 76 -9.92 10.81 -7.96
N SER A 77 -11.03 11.37 -8.47
CA SER A 77 -12.28 10.62 -8.56
C SER A 77 -12.13 9.44 -9.52
N TYR A 78 -12.57 8.28 -9.08
CA TYR A 78 -12.38 7.01 -9.76
C TYR A 78 -13.68 6.18 -9.76
N LYS A 79 -13.79 5.22 -10.68
CA LYS A 79 -14.89 4.26 -10.72
C LYS A 79 -14.31 2.87 -10.52
N GLU A 80 -14.92 2.06 -9.67
CA GLU A 80 -14.50 0.67 -9.47
C GLU A 80 -14.48 -0.16 -10.75
N ALA A 81 -15.35 0.18 -11.70
CA ALA A 81 -15.42 -0.49 -13.01
C ALA A 81 -14.32 -0.06 -13.99
N MET A 82 -13.49 0.94 -13.65
CA MET A 82 -12.39 1.38 -14.51
C MET A 82 -11.28 0.32 -14.53
N GLY A 83 -10.73 0.11 -15.72
CA GLY A 83 -9.65 -0.86 -15.93
C GLY A 83 -8.25 -0.26 -15.77
N THR A 84 -7.24 -1.12 -15.89
CA THR A 84 -5.83 -0.74 -15.81
C THR A 84 -5.42 0.33 -16.82
N GLU A 85 -6.00 0.31 -18.02
CA GLU A 85 -5.72 1.32 -19.06
C GLU A 85 -6.17 2.72 -18.65
N GLU A 86 -7.33 2.82 -18.00
CA GLU A 86 -7.87 4.10 -17.53
C GLU A 86 -7.07 4.63 -16.37
N LEU A 87 -6.59 3.75 -15.48
CA LEU A 87 -5.64 4.10 -14.43
C LEU A 87 -4.34 4.65 -15.02
N ALA A 88 -3.79 4.00 -16.03
CA ALA A 88 -2.59 4.47 -16.71
C ALA A 88 -2.82 5.84 -17.37
N LYS A 89 -3.94 6.03 -18.07
CA LYS A 89 -4.31 7.32 -18.67
C LYS A 89 -4.42 8.42 -17.60
N LEU A 90 -5.04 8.13 -16.47
CA LEU A 90 -5.17 9.07 -15.35
C LEU A 90 -3.79 9.47 -14.83
N TYR A 91 -2.90 8.51 -14.61
CA TYR A 91 -1.53 8.76 -14.15
C TYR A 91 -0.75 9.62 -15.16
N PHE A 92 -0.75 9.24 -16.43
CA PHE A 92 -0.03 9.98 -17.48
C PHE A 92 -0.63 11.35 -17.78
N ALA A 93 -1.93 11.56 -17.59
CA ALA A 93 -2.56 12.87 -17.80
C ALA A 93 -2.33 13.84 -16.63
N ASN A 94 -2.29 13.34 -15.38
CA ASN A 94 -2.35 14.22 -14.21
C ASN A 94 -1.06 14.22 -13.36
N VAL A 95 -0.33 13.11 -13.30
CA VAL A 95 0.86 13.00 -12.45
C VAL A 95 2.12 13.24 -13.27
N PHE A 96 2.25 12.53 -14.37
CA PHE A 96 3.44 12.60 -15.20
C PHE A 96 3.81 14.03 -15.70
N PRO A 97 2.88 14.89 -16.17
CA PRO A 97 3.23 16.22 -16.66
C PRO A 97 3.82 17.14 -15.59
N HIS A 98 3.45 16.91 -14.33
CA HIS A 98 3.87 17.77 -13.21
C HIS A 98 5.14 17.26 -12.51
N TYR A 99 5.30 15.94 -12.39
CA TYR A 99 6.34 15.34 -11.56
C TYR A 99 7.28 14.40 -12.32
N GLY A 100 6.97 14.10 -13.58
CA GLY A 100 7.69 13.11 -14.38
C GLY A 100 7.35 11.68 -14.01
N ILE A 101 8.08 10.72 -14.58
CA ILE A 101 7.90 9.30 -14.30
C ILE A 101 8.39 8.96 -12.89
N SER A 102 7.54 8.29 -12.12
CA SER A 102 7.93 7.71 -10.83
C SER A 102 8.86 6.52 -11.05
N ASN A 103 9.86 6.38 -10.19
CA ASN A 103 10.78 5.24 -10.26
C ASN A 103 10.20 4.01 -9.56
N LYS A 104 9.34 4.23 -8.55
CA LYS A 104 8.78 3.17 -7.73
C LYS A 104 7.32 3.45 -7.38
N ILE A 105 6.49 2.41 -7.50
CA ILE A 105 5.10 2.42 -7.09
C ILE A 105 4.94 1.40 -5.97
N ILE A 106 4.43 1.85 -4.84
CA ILE A 106 4.04 1.02 -3.69
C ILE A 106 2.52 0.93 -3.70
N SER A 107 1.97 -0.27 -3.60
CA SER A 107 0.52 -0.46 -3.51
C SER A 107 0.22 -1.76 -2.79
N ASP A 108 -1.01 -1.90 -2.37
CA ASP A 108 -1.51 -3.19 -1.93
C ASP A 108 -1.73 -4.15 -3.11
N ARG A 109 -2.33 -5.33 -2.83
CA ARG A 109 -2.56 -6.38 -3.83
C ARG A 109 -3.80 -6.12 -4.70
N ASP A 110 -4.10 -4.89 -5.05
CA ASP A 110 -5.22 -4.60 -5.92
C ASP A 110 -5.05 -5.30 -7.28
N PRO A 111 -6.10 -5.97 -7.79
CA PRO A 111 -6.06 -6.66 -9.08
C PRO A 111 -5.69 -5.76 -10.25
N GLN A 112 -6.02 -4.48 -10.19
CA GLN A 112 -5.72 -3.53 -11.26
C GLN A 112 -4.21 -3.29 -11.41
N LEU A 113 -3.46 -3.25 -10.29
CA LEU A 113 -2.01 -3.08 -10.31
C LEU A 113 -1.24 -4.39 -10.40
N THR A 114 -1.83 -5.50 -9.99
CA THR A 114 -1.22 -6.83 -10.12
C THR A 114 -1.43 -7.47 -11.48
N SER A 115 -2.28 -6.89 -12.34
CA SER A 115 -2.55 -7.38 -13.68
C SER A 115 -1.29 -7.46 -14.54
N GLN A 116 -1.29 -8.35 -15.52
CA GLN A 116 -0.17 -8.47 -16.46
C GLN A 116 0.07 -7.17 -17.26
N ILE A 117 -1.00 -6.48 -17.62
CA ILE A 117 -0.95 -5.19 -18.35
C ILE A 117 -0.26 -4.13 -17.50
N ALA A 118 -0.62 -4.02 -16.21
CA ALA A 118 0.03 -3.09 -15.30
C ALA A 118 1.53 -3.37 -15.16
N LYS A 119 1.92 -4.64 -15.02
CA LYS A 119 3.31 -5.07 -14.92
C LYS A 119 4.11 -4.75 -16.19
N LEU A 120 3.51 -4.97 -17.37
CA LEU A 120 4.16 -4.64 -18.64
C LEU A 120 4.32 -3.12 -18.79
N SER A 121 3.27 -2.34 -18.51
CA SER A 121 3.34 -0.87 -18.57
C SER A 121 4.40 -0.30 -17.63
N CYS A 122 4.52 -0.84 -16.43
CA CYS A 122 5.56 -0.43 -15.49
C CYS A 122 6.96 -0.83 -15.97
N ARG A 123 7.13 -2.00 -16.60
CA ARG A 123 8.40 -2.44 -17.18
C ARG A 123 8.84 -1.52 -18.33
N GLU A 124 7.94 -1.23 -19.25
CA GLU A 124 8.22 -0.31 -20.38
C GLU A 124 8.62 1.10 -19.90
N ALA A 125 8.01 1.56 -18.80
CA ALA A 125 8.32 2.83 -18.18
C ALA A 125 9.53 2.77 -17.20
N ASN A 126 10.18 1.61 -17.01
CA ASN A 126 11.22 1.38 -16.02
C ASN A 126 10.79 1.73 -14.58
N ILE A 127 9.56 1.45 -14.22
CA ILE A 127 8.99 1.67 -12.89
C ILE A 127 9.07 0.38 -12.07
N GLU A 128 9.69 0.45 -10.91
CA GLU A 128 9.74 -0.64 -9.94
C GLU A 128 8.40 -0.74 -9.21
N GLN A 129 7.71 -1.87 -9.27
CA GLN A 129 6.53 -2.14 -8.46
C GLN A 129 6.91 -2.85 -7.16
N SER A 130 6.48 -2.31 -6.04
CA SER A 130 6.54 -2.96 -4.72
C SER A 130 5.13 -3.17 -4.20
N ILE A 131 4.67 -4.40 -4.28
CA ILE A 131 3.35 -4.81 -3.79
C ILE A 131 3.51 -5.18 -2.32
N SER A 132 2.69 -4.59 -1.44
CA SER A 132 2.72 -4.91 -0.02
C SER A 132 2.29 -6.37 0.20
N THR A 133 2.88 -7.01 1.20
CA THR A 133 2.51 -8.38 1.55
C THR A 133 1.55 -8.34 2.74
N ALA A 134 0.59 -9.27 2.77
CA ALA A 134 -0.44 -9.37 3.81
C ALA A 134 0.10 -9.43 5.27
N TYR A 135 1.40 -9.66 5.44
CA TYR A 135 2.06 -9.77 6.75
C TYR A 135 2.93 -8.55 7.11
N HIS A 136 2.99 -7.52 6.26
CA HIS A 136 3.77 -6.30 6.49
C HIS A 136 2.96 -5.04 6.16
N PRO A 137 1.90 -4.75 6.91
CA PRO A 137 1.05 -3.56 6.67
C PRO A 137 1.81 -2.24 6.82
N GLN A 138 2.97 -2.27 7.45
CA GLN A 138 3.81 -1.07 7.67
C GLN A 138 4.48 -0.54 6.40
N THR A 139 4.43 -1.28 5.30
CA THR A 139 4.93 -0.80 4.00
C THR A 139 4.02 0.29 3.43
N ASP A 140 2.73 0.26 3.78
CA ASP A 140 1.70 1.20 3.32
C ASP A 140 1.21 2.18 4.40
N GLY A 141 1.78 2.14 5.60
CA GLY A 141 1.38 2.99 6.74
C GLY A 141 1.52 4.50 6.54
N GLN A 142 1.80 4.96 5.32
CA GLN A 142 1.71 6.36 4.91
C GLN A 142 0.42 6.67 4.14
N SER A 143 -0.26 5.67 3.61
CA SER A 143 -1.50 5.82 2.85
C SER A 143 -2.75 5.54 3.69
N GLU A 144 -2.61 4.86 4.82
CA GLU A 144 -3.63 4.71 5.86
C GLU A 144 -3.62 5.96 6.79
#